data_92855bb63934698d598ef26dd62da646
#
_entry.id   92855bb63934698d598ef26dd62da646
#
_cell.length_a   1.000
_cell.length_b   1.000
_cell.length_c   1.000
_cell.angle_alpha   90.00
_cell.angle_beta   90.00
_cell.angle_gamma   90.00
#
_symmetry.space_group_name_H-M   'P 1'
#
loop_
_entity.id
_entity.type
_entity.pdbx_description
1 polymer ?
#
loop_
_entity_poly.entity_id
_entity_poly.type
_entity_poly.pdbx_seq_one_letter_code
_entity_poly.pdbx_strand_id
1 'polypeptide(L)'
;MTNKALSIFNQLRPLSVGFDDMFDHFESMFDVPTVNYPPYNLVKTGTHKFDIEIALAGFNKKDIEITSENNMLTIESKVKSVVNDSVGSDKPKNEEMIHKGISKRFFKRSFTIADDVEVKGAELKDGLSKVSMEKIIPDAKKLKTIDIK
;
A
#
# COMPACT_ATOMS: atom_id res chain seq x y z
N MET A 1 30.13 14.18 -2.78
CA MET A 1 29.28 14.85 -3.79
C MET A 1 28.21 13.93 -4.44
N THR A 2 27.91 12.80 -3.85
CA THR A 2 27.04 11.78 -4.48
C THR A 2 25.62 11.68 -3.90
N ASN A 3 25.25 12.59 -2.97
CA ASN A 3 23.97 12.45 -2.24
C ASN A 3 22.75 13.15 -2.87
N LYS A 4 22.94 13.97 -3.91
CA LYS A 4 21.82 14.68 -4.56
C LYS A 4 20.98 13.80 -5.48
N ALA A 5 21.59 12.86 -6.17
CA ALA A 5 20.86 11.93 -7.06
C ALA A 5 19.97 10.97 -6.27
N LEU A 6 20.46 10.44 -5.15
CA LEU A 6 19.71 9.56 -4.25
C LEU A 6 18.51 10.27 -3.58
N SER A 7 18.64 11.58 -3.33
CA SER A 7 17.54 12.39 -2.77
C SER A 7 16.37 12.58 -3.74
N ILE A 8 16.66 12.73 -5.03
CA ILE A 8 15.62 12.89 -6.06
C ILE A 8 14.83 11.58 -6.21
N PHE A 9 15.51 10.44 -6.17
CA PHE A 9 14.86 9.13 -6.26
C PHE A 9 14.02 8.79 -5.02
N ASN A 10 14.41 9.24 -3.84
CA ASN A 10 13.59 9.10 -2.63
C ASN A 10 12.33 9.99 -2.66
N GLN A 11 12.35 11.09 -3.38
CA GLN A 11 11.18 11.95 -3.57
C GLN A 11 10.24 11.41 -4.66
N LEU A 12 10.74 10.59 -5.58
CA LEU A 12 9.96 9.90 -6.60
C LEU A 12 9.35 8.57 -6.11
N ARG A 13 9.39 8.32 -4.81
CA ARG A 13 8.86 7.13 -4.13
C ARG A 13 7.41 7.20 -3.62
N PRO A 14 6.44 7.78 -4.26
CA PRO A 14 5.12 7.22 -4.19
C PRO A 14 5.17 5.96 -5.05
N LEU A 15 4.96 4.81 -4.45
CA LEU A 15 4.84 3.54 -5.17
C LEU A 15 3.75 3.69 -6.21
N SER A 16 4.07 3.44 -7.46
CA SER A 16 3.15 3.58 -8.58
C SER A 16 2.59 2.24 -8.95
N VAL A 17 1.28 2.14 -9.04
CA VAL A 17 0.57 0.95 -9.47
C VAL A 17 0.30 1.05 -10.97
N GLY A 18 0.62 0.00 -11.72
CA GLY A 18 0.46 -0.08 -13.16
C GLY A 18 1.74 0.22 -13.97
N PHE A 19 2.85 0.54 -13.28
CA PHE A 19 4.19 0.74 -13.85
C PHE A 19 5.17 -0.34 -13.39
N ASP A 20 4.67 -1.55 -13.19
CA ASP A 20 5.35 -2.70 -12.59
C ASP A 20 6.71 -3.00 -13.25
N ASP A 21 6.80 -2.98 -14.58
CA ASP A 21 8.04 -3.31 -15.29
C ASP A 21 9.17 -2.30 -15.05
N MET A 22 8.83 -1.07 -14.68
CA MET A 22 9.82 -0.04 -14.41
C MET A 22 10.32 -0.07 -12.96
N PHE A 23 9.47 -0.53 -12.03
CA PHE A 23 9.80 -0.59 -10.61
C PHE A 23 10.66 -1.78 -10.22
N ASP A 24 10.47 -2.94 -10.82
CA ASP A 24 11.29 -4.13 -10.57
C ASP A 24 12.77 -3.87 -10.87
N HIS A 25 13.07 -3.07 -11.87
CA HIS A 25 14.43 -2.65 -12.17
C HIS A 25 14.97 -1.60 -11.19
N PHE A 26 14.11 -0.74 -10.66
CA PHE A 26 14.53 0.31 -9.72
C PHE A 26 14.76 -0.22 -8.31
N GLU A 27 13.90 -1.12 -7.84
CA GLU A 27 13.98 -1.67 -6.49
C GLU A 27 15.23 -2.54 -6.30
N SER A 28 15.64 -3.26 -7.34
CA SER A 28 16.88 -4.05 -7.32
C SER A 28 18.16 -3.21 -7.31
N MET A 29 18.09 -1.94 -7.70
CA MET A 29 19.25 -1.03 -7.70
C MET A 29 19.50 -0.35 -6.35
N PHE A 30 18.52 -0.29 -5.47
CA PHE A 30 18.58 0.47 -4.23
C PHE A 30 18.05 -0.33 -3.05
N ASP A 31 18.83 -1.30 -2.63
CA ASP A 31 18.58 -2.07 -1.40
C ASP A 31 18.88 -1.19 -0.17
N VAL A 32 18.02 -0.22 0.07
CA VAL A 32 18.08 0.60 1.27
C VAL A 32 17.04 0.09 2.26
N PRO A 33 17.46 -0.43 3.42
CA PRO A 33 16.53 -0.86 4.44
C PRO A 33 15.78 0.34 5.02
N THR A 34 14.67 0.69 4.42
CA THR A 34 13.73 1.64 5.01
C THR A 34 12.83 0.89 5.99
N VAL A 35 12.65 1.45 7.17
CA VAL A 35 11.66 0.95 8.13
C VAL A 35 10.27 1.15 7.53
N ASN A 36 9.83 0.16 6.77
CA ASN A 36 8.52 0.16 6.13
C ASN A 36 7.47 -0.35 7.11
N TYR A 37 6.80 0.58 7.78
CA TYR A 37 5.65 0.26 8.61
C TYR A 37 4.39 0.94 8.04
N PRO A 38 3.30 0.21 7.92
CA PRO A 38 3.18 -1.25 7.98
C PRO A 38 3.83 -1.93 6.76
N PRO A 39 4.30 -3.18 6.90
CA PRO A 39 4.81 -3.94 5.77
C PRO A 39 3.68 -4.22 4.77
N TYR A 40 4.00 -4.19 3.49
CA TYR A 40 3.03 -4.38 2.42
C TYR A 40 3.64 -5.17 1.26
N ASN A 41 2.78 -5.77 0.47
CA ASN A 41 3.10 -6.40 -0.80
C ASN A 41 2.30 -5.72 -1.91
N LEU A 42 2.90 -5.56 -3.07
CA LEU A 42 2.20 -5.26 -4.32
C LEU A 42 2.22 -6.51 -5.17
N VAL A 43 1.06 -7.08 -5.44
CA VAL A 43 0.90 -8.37 -6.11
C VAL A 43 0.19 -8.17 -7.43
N LYS A 44 0.74 -8.71 -8.51
CA LYS A 44 0.08 -8.81 -9.80
C LYS A 44 -0.67 -10.14 -9.84
N THR A 45 -1.98 -10.09 -9.77
CA THR A 45 -2.86 -11.27 -9.73
C THR A 45 -3.36 -11.70 -11.10
N GLY A 46 -3.15 -10.89 -12.11
CA GLY A 46 -3.51 -11.17 -13.49
C GLY A 46 -2.90 -10.16 -14.44
N THR A 47 -3.16 -10.28 -15.74
CA THR A 47 -2.59 -9.38 -16.76
C THR A 47 -2.91 -7.91 -16.48
N HIS A 48 -4.09 -7.64 -15.93
CA HIS A 48 -4.57 -6.28 -15.63
C HIS A 48 -5.07 -6.12 -14.20
N LYS A 49 -4.72 -7.06 -13.31
CA LYS A 49 -5.19 -7.08 -11.93
C LYS A 49 -4.03 -6.98 -10.96
N PHE A 50 -4.19 -6.12 -9.97
CA PHE A 50 -3.19 -5.85 -8.94
C PHE A 50 -3.86 -5.84 -7.57
N ASP A 51 -3.16 -6.33 -6.57
CA ASP A 51 -3.59 -6.25 -5.19
C ASP A 51 -2.48 -5.58 -4.35
N ILE A 52 -2.88 -4.68 -3.47
CA ILE A 52 -2.02 -4.19 -2.39
C ILE A 52 -2.41 -4.94 -1.13
N GLU A 53 -1.46 -5.62 -0.53
CA GLU A 53 -1.63 -6.34 0.73
C GLU A 53 -0.84 -5.66 1.82
N ILE A 54 -1.50 -5.25 2.90
CA ILE A 54 -0.86 -4.55 4.02
C ILE A 54 -1.09 -5.35 5.29
N ALA A 55 -0.02 -5.66 6.01
CA ALA A 55 -0.10 -6.37 7.29
C ALA A 55 -0.55 -5.42 8.40
N LEU A 56 -1.77 -5.62 8.89
CA LEU A 56 -2.44 -4.77 9.88
C LEU A 56 -2.91 -5.59 11.09
N ALA A 57 -2.00 -6.34 11.70
CA ALA A 57 -2.30 -7.11 12.91
C ALA A 57 -2.80 -6.19 14.03
N GLY A 58 -3.95 -6.53 14.61
CA GLY A 58 -4.56 -5.79 15.70
C GLY A 58 -5.43 -4.60 15.29
N PHE A 59 -5.55 -4.30 13.99
CA PHE A 59 -6.47 -3.28 13.48
C PHE A 59 -7.84 -3.86 13.12
N ASN A 60 -8.88 -3.11 13.38
CA ASN A 60 -10.25 -3.39 12.93
C ASN A 60 -10.59 -2.55 11.70
N LYS A 61 -11.63 -2.94 10.97
CA LYS A 61 -12.12 -2.18 9.79
C LYS A 61 -12.39 -0.71 10.07
N LYS A 62 -12.89 -0.37 11.25
CA LYS A 62 -13.17 1.02 11.67
C LYS A 62 -11.93 1.84 12.00
N ASP A 63 -10.80 1.18 12.21
CA ASP A 63 -9.52 1.84 12.51
C ASP A 63 -8.77 2.25 11.24
N ILE A 64 -9.23 1.81 10.07
CA ILE A 64 -8.57 2.03 8.77
C ILE A 64 -9.45 2.87 7.88
N GLU A 65 -8.85 3.78 7.16
CA GLU A 65 -9.47 4.57 6.09
C GLU A 65 -8.70 4.38 4.79
N ILE A 66 -9.44 4.14 3.72
CA ILE A 66 -8.89 3.99 2.38
C ILE A 66 -9.58 5.00 1.48
N THR A 67 -8.81 5.90 0.90
CA THR A 67 -9.30 6.95 0.01
C THR A 67 -8.57 6.90 -1.33
N SER A 68 -9.28 7.18 -2.40
CA SER A 68 -8.70 7.28 -3.74
C SER A 68 -9.11 8.62 -4.35
N GLU A 69 -8.14 9.46 -4.63
CA GLU A 69 -8.34 10.80 -5.20
C GLU A 69 -7.14 11.19 -6.05
N ASN A 70 -7.40 11.81 -7.21
CA ASN A 70 -6.35 12.36 -8.10
C ASN A 70 -5.22 11.36 -8.39
N ASN A 71 -5.55 10.12 -8.76
CA ASN A 71 -4.59 9.06 -9.03
C ASN A 71 -3.70 8.67 -7.83
N MET A 72 -4.17 8.99 -6.64
CA MET A 72 -3.50 8.63 -5.41
C MET A 72 -4.42 7.78 -4.54
N LEU A 73 -3.98 6.59 -4.20
CA LEU A 73 -4.61 5.72 -3.21
C LEU A 73 -3.93 5.95 -1.87
N THR A 74 -4.68 6.39 -0.88
CA THR A 74 -4.16 6.58 0.48
C THR A 74 -4.81 5.59 1.43
N ILE A 75 -3.99 4.91 2.19
CA ILE A 75 -4.41 3.98 3.24
C ILE A 75 -3.83 4.50 4.55
N GLU A 76 -4.68 4.85 5.48
CA GLU A 76 -4.26 5.43 6.76
C GLU A 76 -5.02 4.83 7.95
N SER A 77 -4.39 4.88 9.11
CA SER A 77 -5.07 4.51 10.35
C SER A 77 -5.77 5.73 10.96
N LYS A 78 -7.01 5.56 11.39
CA LYS A 78 -7.78 6.59 12.12
C LYS A 78 -7.31 6.77 13.56
N VAL A 79 -6.56 5.80 14.07
CA VAL A 79 -5.99 5.87 15.43
C VAL A 79 -4.86 6.88 15.40
N LYS A 80 -5.16 8.11 15.79
CA LYS A 80 -4.10 9.07 16.14
C LYS A 80 -3.28 8.42 17.24
N SER A 81 -1.97 8.30 17.03
CA SER A 81 -1.08 7.82 18.07
C SER A 81 -1.28 8.70 19.31
N VAL A 82 -2.00 8.18 20.28
CA VAL A 82 -1.97 8.76 21.61
C VAL A 82 -0.55 8.51 22.11
N VAL A 83 0.27 9.54 22.03
CA VAL A 83 1.60 9.57 22.65
C VAL A 83 1.36 9.69 24.16
N ASN A 84 0.75 8.68 24.73
CA ASN A 84 0.68 8.46 26.17
C ASN A 84 0.76 6.95 26.38
N ASP A 85 1.88 6.53 26.89
CA ASP A 85 2.20 5.18 27.32
C ASP A 85 1.29 4.66 28.47
N SER A 86 0.19 5.31 28.70
CA SER A 86 -0.74 4.94 29.75
C SER A 86 -2.16 5.02 29.22
N VAL A 87 -2.76 3.85 29.10
CA VAL A 87 -4.17 3.53 28.82
C VAL A 87 -4.40 2.88 27.45
N GLY A 88 -3.94 1.68 27.31
CA GLY A 88 -4.62 0.68 26.47
C GLY A 88 -5.67 -0.01 27.32
N SER A 89 -6.85 0.55 27.43
CA SER A 89 -7.90 0.16 28.37
C SER A 89 -8.81 -0.95 27.87
N ASP A 90 -8.27 -1.99 27.24
CA ASP A 90 -9.03 -3.22 26.97
C ASP A 90 -8.24 -4.49 27.29
N LYS A 91 -7.27 -4.39 28.22
CA LYS A 91 -6.60 -5.59 28.74
C LYS A 91 -7.13 -5.90 30.13
N PRO A 92 -7.40 -7.17 30.41
CA PRO A 92 -7.69 -7.58 31.78
C PRO A 92 -6.53 -7.14 32.68
N LYS A 93 -6.86 -6.58 33.83
CA LYS A 93 -5.94 -5.91 34.78
C LYS A 93 -4.77 -6.76 35.32
N ASN A 94 -4.64 -8.00 34.88
CA ASN A 94 -3.67 -8.97 35.37
C ASN A 94 -2.65 -9.45 34.35
N GLU A 95 -2.56 -8.80 33.15
CA GLU A 95 -1.59 -9.19 32.15
C GLU A 95 -0.45 -8.17 32.08
N GLU A 96 0.76 -8.59 32.35
CA GLU A 96 1.99 -7.83 32.17
C GLU A 96 2.64 -8.23 30.85
N MET A 97 2.92 -7.24 29.99
CA MET A 97 3.56 -7.49 28.72
C MET A 97 5.07 -7.64 28.89
N ILE A 98 5.58 -8.84 28.77
CA ILE A 98 7.01 -9.16 28.90
C ILE A 98 7.81 -8.73 27.64
N HIS A 99 7.21 -8.83 26.47
CA HIS A 99 7.83 -8.44 25.19
C HIS A 99 6.79 -7.82 24.26
N LYS A 100 7.13 -6.68 23.65
CA LYS A 100 6.28 -5.98 22.69
C LYS A 100 6.95 -5.95 21.31
N GLY A 101 6.66 -6.94 20.50
CA GLY A 101 7.11 -7.00 19.09
C GLY A 101 6.09 -6.45 18.09
N ILE A 102 4.80 -6.47 18.45
CA ILE A 102 3.71 -5.96 17.62
C ILE A 102 3.20 -4.65 18.20
N SER A 103 3.30 -3.58 17.44
CA SER A 103 2.79 -2.27 17.87
C SER A 103 1.78 -1.73 16.87
N LYS A 104 0.63 -1.32 17.39
CA LYS A 104 -0.39 -0.61 16.64
C LYS A 104 -0.01 0.87 16.61
N ARG A 105 0.55 1.32 15.49
CA ARG A 105 1.01 2.70 15.30
C ARG A 105 0.14 3.42 14.29
N PHE A 106 0.10 4.73 14.40
CA PHE A 106 -0.41 5.56 13.31
C PHE A 106 0.44 5.34 12.06
N PHE A 107 -0.22 5.19 10.93
CA PHE A 107 0.44 5.15 9.63
C PHE A 107 -0.41 5.84 8.58
N LYS A 108 0.26 6.32 7.56
CA LYS A 108 -0.33 6.82 6.32
C LYS A 108 0.54 6.36 5.17
N ARG A 109 -0.04 5.61 4.25
CA ARG A 109 0.61 5.13 3.04
C ARG A 109 -0.12 5.64 1.82
N SER A 110 0.61 6.22 0.89
CA SER A 110 0.07 6.69 -0.38
C SER A 110 0.72 5.96 -1.54
N PHE A 111 -0.10 5.53 -2.47
CA PHE A 111 0.31 4.83 -3.69
C PHE A 111 -0.18 5.64 -4.89
N THR A 112 0.69 5.92 -5.83
CA THR A 112 0.28 6.52 -7.09
C THR A 112 -0.32 5.45 -8.00
N ILE A 113 -1.51 5.72 -8.50
CA ILE A 113 -2.26 4.82 -9.39
C ILE A 113 -2.20 5.41 -10.80
N ALA A 114 -1.93 4.56 -11.82
CA ALA A 114 -2.01 5.00 -13.21
C ALA A 114 -3.44 5.40 -13.58
N ASP A 115 -3.60 6.31 -14.53
CA ASP A 115 -4.91 6.86 -14.96
C ASP A 115 -5.91 5.80 -15.41
N ASP A 116 -5.40 4.68 -15.89
CA ASP A 116 -6.18 3.56 -16.41
C ASP A 116 -6.40 2.44 -15.38
N VAL A 117 -6.07 2.66 -14.10
CA VAL A 117 -6.27 1.70 -13.02
C VAL A 117 -7.39 2.17 -12.09
N GLU A 118 -8.34 1.30 -11.84
CA GLU A 118 -9.45 1.53 -10.91
C GLU A 118 -9.36 0.63 -9.67
N VAL A 119 -9.69 1.18 -8.52
CA VAL A 119 -9.87 0.43 -7.29
C VAL A 119 -11.21 -0.30 -7.34
N LYS A 120 -11.20 -1.62 -7.25
CA LYS A 120 -12.42 -2.46 -7.30
C LYS A 120 -13.00 -2.73 -5.91
N GLY A 121 -12.18 -2.78 -4.89
CA GLY A 121 -12.62 -3.01 -3.54
C GLY A 121 -11.48 -3.16 -2.54
N ALA A 122 -11.85 -3.22 -1.29
CA ALA A 122 -10.92 -3.43 -0.18
C ALA A 122 -11.52 -4.39 0.85
N GLU A 123 -10.69 -5.26 1.38
CA GLU A 123 -11.07 -6.24 2.39
C GLU A 123 -10.03 -6.26 3.51
N LEU A 124 -10.48 -6.37 4.76
CA LEU A 124 -9.61 -6.65 5.90
C LEU A 124 -10.00 -8.00 6.49
N LYS A 125 -9.11 -8.97 6.36
CA LYS A 125 -9.31 -10.33 6.84
C LYS A 125 -8.01 -10.89 7.42
N ASP A 126 -8.12 -11.59 8.53
CA ASP A 126 -6.99 -12.28 9.18
C ASP A 126 -5.76 -11.37 9.44
N GLY A 127 -6.00 -10.10 9.74
CA GLY A 127 -4.94 -9.12 9.96
C GLY A 127 -4.26 -8.60 8.71
N LEU A 128 -4.79 -8.91 7.52
CA LEU A 128 -4.30 -8.45 6.23
C LEU A 128 -5.35 -7.58 5.54
N SER A 129 -4.97 -6.35 5.22
CA SER A 129 -5.79 -5.49 4.35
C SER A 129 -5.40 -5.70 2.91
N LYS A 130 -6.36 -6.05 2.09
CA LYS A 130 -6.19 -6.28 0.66
C LYS A 130 -7.01 -5.27 -0.12
N VAL A 131 -6.36 -4.51 -0.98
CA VAL A 131 -7.00 -3.55 -1.90
C VAL A 131 -6.81 -4.06 -3.31
N SER A 132 -7.90 -4.40 -3.97
CA SER A 132 -7.89 -4.93 -5.33
C SER A 132 -8.12 -3.84 -6.36
N MET A 133 -7.30 -3.84 -7.40
CA MET A 133 -7.32 -2.86 -8.49
C MET A 133 -7.29 -3.57 -9.83
N GLU A 134 -7.85 -2.92 -10.83
CA GLU A 134 -7.87 -3.44 -12.20
C GLU A 134 -7.55 -2.34 -13.21
N LYS A 135 -6.67 -2.64 -14.13
CA LYS A 135 -6.34 -1.76 -15.24
C LYS A 135 -7.42 -1.87 -16.31
N ILE A 136 -8.05 -0.75 -16.61
CA ILE A 136 -9.09 -0.66 -17.62
C ILE A 136 -8.45 -0.30 -18.95
N ILE A 137 -8.63 -1.16 -19.94
CA ILE A 137 -8.20 -0.89 -21.31
C ILE A 137 -9.38 -0.27 -22.03
N PRO A 138 -9.29 1.02 -22.46
CA PRO A 138 -10.31 1.62 -23.30
C PRO A 138 -10.52 0.81 -24.59
N ASP A 139 -11.75 0.72 -25.06
CA ASP A 139 -12.09 -0.03 -26.29
C ASP A 139 -11.28 0.42 -27.51
N ALA A 140 -10.87 1.68 -27.55
CA ALA A 140 -9.99 2.23 -28.59
C ALA A 140 -8.58 1.64 -28.58
N LYS A 141 -8.10 1.09 -27.46
CA LYS A 141 -6.77 0.47 -27.31
C LYS A 141 -6.80 -1.06 -27.35
N LYS A 142 -7.96 -1.67 -27.45
CA LYS A 142 -8.07 -3.13 -27.60
C LYS A 142 -7.61 -3.54 -29.00
N LEU A 143 -6.96 -4.71 -29.07
CA LEU A 143 -6.57 -5.30 -30.33
C LEU A 143 -7.82 -5.47 -31.23
N LYS A 144 -7.78 -4.84 -32.41
CA LYS A 144 -8.80 -5.03 -33.45
C LYS A 144 -8.19 -5.82 -34.58
N THR A 145 -8.81 -6.94 -34.92
CA THR A 145 -8.45 -7.67 -36.13
C THR A 145 -9.10 -6.97 -37.33
N ILE A 146 -8.31 -6.66 -38.33
CA ILE A 146 -8.76 -6.03 -39.57
C ILE A 146 -8.71 -7.11 -40.65
N ASP A 147 -9.86 -7.44 -41.20
CA ASP A 147 -9.96 -8.38 -42.31
C ASP A 147 -9.43 -7.69 -43.61
N ILE A 148 -8.54 -8.38 -44.27
CA ILE A 148 -7.98 -7.93 -45.55
C ILE A 148 -8.96 -8.41 -46.64
N LYS A 149 -9.52 -7.46 -47.37
CA LYS A 149 -10.36 -7.74 -48.50
C LYS A 149 -9.55 -8.02 -49.74
#